data_5ee01e66f1c281d93039c19bb44d7544
#
_entry.id   5ee01e66f1c281d93039c19bb44d7544
#
_cell.length_a   1.000
_cell.length_b   1.000
_cell.length_c   1.000
_cell.angle_alpha   90.00
_cell.angle_beta   90.00
_cell.angle_gamma   90.00
#
_symmetry.space_group_name_H-M   'P 1'
#
loop_
_entity.id
_entity.type
_entity.pdbx_description
1 polymer ?
#
loop_
_entity_poly.entity_id
_entity_poly.type
_entity_poly.pdbx_seq_one_letter_code
_entity_poly.pdbx_strand_id
1 'polypeptide(L)'
;MRWNKFTIKTTTEAEDYLSAMLDEIGVEGIEIEDNIPLSKEDQSTMFIDFPPELPEDDGTSKVSFYIDEKEDYEEILEQVKAGIEEWRQFVDIGEGTITQSTTEDIDWQNNWKQFFSSFYIDDILIKPTWEELKEEDKDKFLIEIDPGVSFGTGKHETTQLCIRQLRKYMKDGEKILDVGCGSGILSIVALKLGAGEVVGTDIDENCMTSTYENMEVNGLDKAQGTFYVGNLIDDEELQRKVGTECYDIVVANILADVIIPLAPVIPARLKKDGIFITSGIIDFKEEEVKQAIQQAGFDILETNYQGEWVNITARKK
;
A
#
# COMPACT_ATOMS: atom_id res chain seq x y z
N MET A 1 19.82 -6.97 -11.56
CA MET A 1 20.50 -6.38 -12.75
C MET A 1 21.37 -5.21 -12.28
N ARG A 2 22.34 -4.81 -13.07
CA ARG A 2 23.10 -3.58 -12.81
C ARG A 2 22.74 -2.54 -13.86
N TRP A 3 22.58 -1.33 -13.41
CA TRP A 3 22.20 -0.20 -14.25
C TRP A 3 23.21 0.91 -14.13
N ASN A 4 23.52 1.57 -15.22
CA ASN A 4 24.20 2.86 -15.22
C ASN A 4 23.12 3.93 -14.96
N LYS A 5 23.22 4.63 -13.82
CA LYS A 5 22.37 5.78 -13.48
C LYS A 5 23.12 7.06 -13.91
N PHE A 6 22.47 7.84 -14.73
CA PHE A 6 22.93 9.16 -15.15
C PHE A 6 22.02 10.22 -14.56
N THR A 7 22.57 11.15 -13.80
CA THR A 7 21.81 12.21 -13.14
C THR A 7 22.18 13.56 -13.73
N ILE A 8 21.19 14.27 -14.26
CA ILE A 8 21.29 15.62 -14.79
C ILE A 8 20.88 16.58 -13.68
N LYS A 9 21.78 17.49 -13.26
CA LYS A 9 21.41 18.60 -12.39
C LYS A 9 20.79 19.72 -13.23
N THR A 10 19.57 20.08 -12.89
CA THR A 10 18.75 20.99 -13.67
C THR A 10 17.91 21.92 -12.78
N THR A 11 16.95 22.60 -13.38
CA THR A 11 15.94 23.39 -12.69
C THR A 11 14.57 22.73 -12.79
N THR A 12 13.66 23.05 -11.87
CA THR A 12 12.27 22.55 -11.91
C THR A 12 11.52 22.98 -13.19
N GLU A 13 11.90 24.13 -13.78
CA GLU A 13 11.32 24.61 -15.05
C GLU A 13 11.70 23.71 -16.25
N ALA A 14 12.84 23.02 -16.17
CA ALA A 14 13.37 22.22 -17.28
C ALA A 14 12.96 20.73 -17.24
N GLU A 15 12.32 20.26 -16.19
CA GLU A 15 11.99 18.84 -15.98
C GLU A 15 11.19 18.24 -17.13
N ASP A 16 10.08 18.88 -17.52
CA ASP A 16 9.20 18.39 -18.58
C ASP A 16 9.93 18.33 -19.94
N TYR A 17 10.79 19.33 -20.21
CA TYR A 17 11.57 19.37 -21.46
C TYR A 17 12.62 18.26 -21.50
N LEU A 18 13.31 18.02 -20.39
CA LEU A 18 14.31 16.96 -20.30
C LEU A 18 13.65 15.59 -20.34
N SER A 19 12.52 15.43 -19.69
CA SER A 19 11.75 14.18 -19.73
C SER A 19 11.27 13.83 -21.13
N ALA A 20 10.72 14.82 -21.86
CA ALA A 20 10.30 14.63 -23.25
C ALA A 20 11.48 14.30 -24.16
N MET A 21 12.62 14.97 -23.98
CA MET A 21 13.84 14.70 -24.74
C MET A 21 14.38 13.28 -24.48
N LEU A 22 14.37 12.82 -23.24
CA LEU A 22 14.83 11.47 -22.88
C LEU A 22 13.91 10.39 -23.48
N ASP A 23 12.60 10.64 -23.48
CA ASP A 23 11.62 9.75 -24.11
C ASP A 23 11.84 9.66 -25.65
N GLU A 24 12.08 10.80 -26.31
CA GLU A 24 12.41 10.83 -27.74
C GLU A 24 13.71 10.07 -28.09
N ILE A 25 14.68 10.06 -27.19
CA ILE A 25 15.94 9.30 -27.34
C ILE A 25 15.69 7.79 -27.11
N GLY A 26 14.56 7.40 -26.52
CA GLY A 26 14.19 6.01 -26.25
C GLY A 26 14.61 5.51 -24.85
N VAL A 27 14.78 6.40 -23.91
CA VAL A 27 15.04 6.06 -22.51
C VAL A 27 13.73 5.72 -21.80
N GLU A 28 13.57 4.50 -21.32
CA GLU A 28 12.30 4.01 -20.73
C GLU A 28 12.10 4.37 -19.26
N GLY A 29 13.13 4.68 -18.50
CA GLY A 29 13.05 4.94 -17.06
C GLY A 29 13.63 6.29 -16.66
N ILE A 30 12.78 7.18 -16.14
CA ILE A 30 13.17 8.51 -15.68
C ILE A 30 12.76 8.67 -14.22
N GLU A 31 13.62 9.26 -13.40
CA GLU A 31 13.38 9.64 -12.01
C GLU A 31 13.63 11.14 -11.86
N ILE A 32 12.67 11.84 -11.24
CA ILE A 32 12.79 13.27 -10.95
C ILE A 32 12.86 13.44 -9.43
N GLU A 33 13.88 14.15 -8.97
CA GLU A 33 14.06 14.56 -7.58
C GLU A 33 13.99 16.09 -7.48
N ASP A 34 12.89 16.60 -6.95
CA ASP A 34 12.66 18.03 -6.73
C ASP A 34 12.06 18.28 -5.32
N ASN A 35 11.83 19.54 -4.99
CA ASN A 35 11.17 19.96 -3.76
C ASN A 35 9.77 20.57 -4.03
N ILE A 36 9.16 20.30 -5.18
CA ILE A 36 7.82 20.77 -5.50
C ILE A 36 6.79 19.95 -4.71
N PRO A 37 5.96 20.58 -3.88
CA PRO A 37 4.91 19.86 -3.18
C PRO A 37 3.92 19.23 -4.16
N LEU A 38 3.59 17.96 -3.96
CA LEU A 38 2.57 17.27 -4.75
C LEU A 38 1.26 18.03 -4.72
N SER A 39 0.62 18.18 -5.87
CA SER A 39 -0.72 18.77 -5.94
C SER A 39 -1.74 17.93 -5.18
N LYS A 40 -2.87 18.51 -4.77
CA LYS A 40 -3.95 17.73 -4.12
C LYS A 40 -4.53 16.67 -5.04
N GLU A 41 -4.47 16.87 -6.35
CA GLU A 41 -4.93 15.92 -7.35
C GLU A 41 -3.95 14.74 -7.46
N ASP A 42 -2.65 15.00 -7.45
CA ASP A 42 -1.61 13.96 -7.45
C ASP A 42 -1.63 13.16 -6.14
N GLN A 43 -1.73 13.82 -5.00
CA GLN A 43 -1.87 13.16 -3.70
C GLN A 43 -3.07 12.20 -3.68
N SER A 44 -4.21 12.63 -4.22
CA SER A 44 -5.41 11.81 -4.32
C SER A 44 -5.24 10.63 -5.27
N THR A 45 -4.59 10.85 -6.41
CA THR A 45 -4.36 9.82 -7.44
C THR A 45 -3.32 8.78 -6.98
N MET A 46 -2.32 9.24 -6.25
CA MET A 46 -1.25 8.38 -5.70
C MET A 46 -1.60 7.78 -4.34
N PHE A 47 -2.80 8.07 -3.81
CA PHE A 47 -3.25 7.63 -2.47
C PHE A 47 -2.29 8.03 -1.35
N ILE A 48 -1.67 9.22 -1.46
CA ILE A 48 -0.74 9.75 -0.46
C ILE A 48 -1.52 10.61 0.53
N ASP A 49 -1.78 10.08 1.71
CA ASP A 49 -2.48 10.80 2.78
C ASP A 49 -1.57 11.81 3.50
N PHE A 50 -0.27 11.52 3.52
CA PHE A 50 0.76 12.37 4.12
C PHE A 50 1.91 12.59 3.14
N PRO A 51 1.91 13.70 2.41
CA PRO A 51 3.08 14.04 1.61
C PRO A 51 4.30 14.23 2.53
N PRO A 52 5.49 13.79 2.11
CA PRO A 52 6.71 14.05 2.88
C PRO A 52 6.89 15.55 3.08
N GLU A 53 7.37 15.96 4.27
CA GLU A 53 7.83 17.33 4.47
C GLU A 53 9.06 17.58 3.60
N LEU A 54 8.86 18.25 2.46
CA LEU A 54 9.94 18.64 1.57
C LEU A 54 10.53 19.98 2.04
N PRO A 55 11.83 20.22 1.82
CA PRO A 55 12.40 21.56 1.94
C PRO A 55 11.66 22.55 1.04
N GLU A 56 11.82 23.85 1.29
CA GLU A 56 11.31 24.86 0.37
C GLU A 56 11.92 24.65 -1.03
N ASP A 57 11.06 24.73 -2.06
CA ASP A 57 11.51 24.65 -3.44
C ASP A 57 12.49 25.81 -3.72
N ASP A 58 13.72 25.44 -4.04
CA ASP A 58 14.80 26.40 -4.40
C ASP A 58 14.98 26.53 -5.92
N GLY A 59 14.06 25.93 -6.70
CA GLY A 59 14.09 25.92 -8.16
C GLY A 59 15.12 24.97 -8.76
N THR A 60 15.74 24.10 -7.93
CA THR A 60 16.70 23.10 -8.42
C THR A 60 16.04 21.72 -8.49
N SER A 61 16.47 20.94 -9.46
CA SER A 61 15.99 19.58 -9.69
C SER A 61 17.10 18.65 -10.17
N LYS A 62 16.83 17.36 -10.07
CA LYS A 62 17.65 16.31 -10.66
C LYS A 62 16.76 15.37 -11.49
N VAL A 63 17.09 15.24 -12.75
CA VAL A 63 16.49 14.25 -13.64
C VAL A 63 17.49 13.12 -13.83
N SER A 64 17.14 11.92 -13.40
CA SER A 64 17.97 10.73 -13.53
C SER A 64 17.36 9.76 -14.54
N PHE A 65 18.20 9.07 -15.30
CA PHE A 65 17.80 8.01 -16.21
C PHE A 65 18.73 6.80 -16.11
N TYR A 66 18.23 5.65 -16.57
CA TYR A 66 18.86 4.36 -16.36
C TYR A 66 19.08 3.63 -17.68
N ILE A 67 20.27 3.05 -17.84
CA ILE A 67 20.66 2.23 -19.01
C ILE A 67 21.25 0.92 -18.47
N ASP A 68 20.84 -0.24 -19.02
CA ASP A 68 21.42 -1.54 -18.65
C ASP A 68 22.96 -1.51 -18.79
N GLU A 69 23.68 -2.05 -17.80
CA GLU A 69 25.15 -2.09 -17.81
C GLU A 69 25.73 -2.77 -19.07
N LYS A 70 24.93 -3.61 -19.74
CA LYS A 70 25.33 -4.35 -20.94
C LYS A 70 25.10 -3.57 -22.23
N GLU A 71 24.38 -2.46 -22.18
CA GLU A 71 24.11 -1.62 -23.33
C GLU A 71 25.21 -0.57 -23.52
N ASP A 72 25.48 -0.24 -24.76
CA ASP A 72 26.39 0.84 -25.10
C ASP A 72 25.69 2.18 -24.91
N TYR A 73 26.05 2.90 -23.85
CA TYR A 73 25.41 4.16 -23.48
C TYR A 73 26.10 5.40 -24.05
N GLU A 74 27.24 5.24 -24.77
CA GLU A 74 28.01 6.40 -25.25
C GLU A 74 27.21 7.23 -26.26
N GLU A 75 26.52 6.57 -27.20
CA GLU A 75 25.69 7.24 -28.20
C GLU A 75 24.48 7.96 -27.56
N ILE A 76 23.84 7.33 -26.58
CA ILE A 76 22.73 7.93 -25.81
C ILE A 76 23.21 9.17 -25.06
N LEU A 77 24.34 9.08 -24.39
CA LEU A 77 24.92 10.24 -23.67
C LEU A 77 25.30 11.41 -24.61
N GLU A 78 25.77 11.12 -25.80
CA GLU A 78 26.04 12.17 -26.78
C GLU A 78 24.77 12.88 -27.24
N GLN A 79 23.69 12.12 -27.47
CA GLN A 79 22.36 12.66 -27.81
C GLN A 79 21.79 13.49 -26.66
N VAL A 80 21.88 13.00 -25.42
CA VAL A 80 21.41 13.73 -24.21
C VAL A 80 22.20 15.06 -24.06
N LYS A 81 23.53 15.05 -24.20
CA LYS A 81 24.33 16.28 -24.12
C LYS A 81 23.96 17.27 -25.22
N ALA A 82 23.74 16.79 -26.44
CA ALA A 82 23.34 17.64 -27.54
C ALA A 82 21.96 18.26 -27.31
N GLY A 83 21.00 17.46 -26.81
CA GLY A 83 19.67 17.93 -26.46
C GLY A 83 19.68 18.98 -25.34
N ILE A 84 20.48 18.79 -24.27
CA ILE A 84 20.65 19.77 -23.20
C ILE A 84 21.12 21.11 -23.77
N GLU A 85 22.12 21.10 -24.66
CA GLU A 85 22.62 22.33 -25.26
C GLU A 85 21.63 23.00 -26.23
N GLU A 86 20.77 22.21 -26.88
CA GLU A 86 19.67 22.74 -27.70
C GLU A 86 18.62 23.43 -26.82
N TRP A 87 18.14 22.78 -25.75
CA TRP A 87 17.13 23.31 -24.87
C TRP A 87 17.59 24.54 -24.07
N ARG A 88 18.90 24.70 -23.79
CA ARG A 88 19.46 25.91 -23.17
C ARG A 88 19.09 27.20 -23.87
N GLN A 89 18.67 27.13 -25.12
CA GLN A 89 18.27 28.31 -25.89
C GLN A 89 16.82 28.74 -25.59
N PHE A 90 16.02 27.88 -24.96
CA PHE A 90 14.60 28.05 -24.78
C PHE A 90 14.17 28.04 -23.30
N VAL A 91 14.91 27.34 -22.44
CA VAL A 91 14.62 27.18 -21.01
C VAL A 91 15.90 27.24 -20.19
N ASP A 92 15.79 27.67 -18.94
CA ASP A 92 16.92 27.63 -18.01
C ASP A 92 17.18 26.19 -17.55
N ILE A 93 18.20 25.56 -18.13
CA ILE A 93 18.62 24.19 -17.76
C ILE A 93 19.41 24.15 -16.43
N GLY A 94 19.78 25.30 -15.88
CA GLY A 94 20.68 25.36 -14.73
C GLY A 94 22.08 24.85 -15.04
N GLU A 95 22.68 24.03 -14.16
CA GLU A 95 24.03 23.48 -14.38
C GLU A 95 24.07 22.60 -15.64
N GLY A 96 23.08 21.75 -15.88
CA GLY A 96 23.03 20.78 -16.98
C GLY A 96 24.17 19.76 -16.91
N THR A 97 24.76 19.57 -15.74
CA THR A 97 25.87 18.62 -15.55
C THR A 97 25.31 17.21 -15.41
N ILE A 98 25.98 16.26 -16.11
CA ILE A 98 25.62 14.84 -16.03
C ILE A 98 26.65 14.14 -15.15
N THR A 99 26.17 13.45 -14.11
CA THR A 99 26.98 12.57 -13.26
C THR A 99 26.59 11.12 -13.48
N GLN A 100 27.59 10.23 -13.60
CA GLN A 100 27.37 8.80 -13.73
C GLN A 100 27.59 8.10 -12.40
N SER A 101 26.70 7.18 -12.07
CA SER A 101 26.85 6.22 -10.98
C SER A 101 26.34 4.86 -11.45
N THR A 102 26.60 3.82 -10.68
CA THR A 102 26.01 2.49 -10.92
C THR A 102 25.05 2.17 -9.81
N THR A 103 23.91 1.58 -10.14
CA THR A 103 22.95 1.07 -9.17
C THR A 103 22.64 -0.39 -9.49
N GLU A 104 22.33 -1.18 -8.48
CA GLU A 104 21.91 -2.56 -8.63
C GLU A 104 20.42 -2.67 -8.29
N ASP A 105 19.68 -3.54 -8.97
CA ASP A 105 18.27 -3.81 -8.63
C ASP A 105 18.10 -4.18 -7.15
N ILE A 106 19.14 -4.78 -6.56
CA ILE A 106 19.19 -5.14 -5.15
C ILE A 106 19.08 -3.91 -4.24
N ASP A 107 19.67 -2.78 -4.65
CA ASP A 107 19.64 -1.55 -3.85
C ASP A 107 18.23 -0.95 -3.82
N TRP A 108 17.48 -1.03 -4.90
CA TRP A 108 16.09 -0.60 -4.96
C TRP A 108 15.16 -1.56 -4.19
N GLN A 109 15.31 -2.87 -4.41
CA GLN A 109 14.49 -3.88 -3.77
C GLN A 109 14.72 -4.01 -2.25
N ASN A 110 15.87 -3.59 -1.75
CA ASN A 110 16.22 -3.75 -0.34
C ASN A 110 16.31 -2.44 0.45
N ASN A 111 16.40 -1.30 -0.21
CA ASN A 111 16.62 -0.01 0.46
C ASN A 111 15.46 0.37 1.39
N TRP A 112 14.23 0.01 1.05
CA TRP A 112 13.05 0.20 1.89
C TRP A 112 13.06 -0.69 3.15
N LYS A 113 13.75 -1.84 3.14
CA LYS A 113 13.85 -2.76 4.29
C LYS A 113 14.47 -2.09 5.52
N GLN A 114 15.39 -1.16 5.32
CA GLN A 114 16.01 -0.41 6.43
C GLN A 114 15.05 0.54 7.14
N PHE A 115 13.94 0.91 6.51
CA PHE A 115 12.93 1.79 7.09
C PHE A 115 11.80 1.02 7.79
N PHE A 116 11.76 -0.31 7.62
CA PHE A 116 10.77 -1.15 8.28
C PHE A 116 11.43 -1.97 9.38
N SER A 117 11.03 -1.71 10.62
CA SER A 117 11.52 -2.38 11.82
C SER A 117 10.35 -2.95 12.61
N SER A 118 10.63 -3.95 13.45
CA SER A 118 9.64 -4.56 14.34
C SER A 118 8.99 -3.53 15.27
N PHE A 119 7.72 -3.72 15.57
CA PHE A 119 6.92 -2.88 16.46
C PHE A 119 5.82 -3.70 17.13
N TYR A 120 5.19 -3.11 18.15
CA TYR A 120 4.12 -3.74 18.91
C TYR A 120 2.77 -3.11 18.63
N ILE A 121 1.75 -3.96 18.53
CA ILE A 121 0.34 -3.60 18.65
C ILE A 121 -0.17 -4.29 19.90
N ASP A 122 -0.23 -3.57 21.00
CA ASP A 122 -0.50 -4.09 22.37
C ASP A 122 0.53 -5.19 22.72
N ASP A 123 0.15 -6.48 22.77
CA ASP A 123 1.04 -7.62 23.01
C ASP A 123 1.39 -8.43 21.74
N ILE A 124 0.92 -7.99 20.56
CA ILE A 124 1.24 -8.58 19.29
C ILE A 124 2.54 -7.94 18.76
N LEU A 125 3.55 -8.76 18.52
CA LEU A 125 4.78 -8.34 17.85
C LEU A 125 4.61 -8.51 16.34
N ILE A 126 4.72 -7.42 15.61
CA ILE A 126 4.82 -7.42 14.13
C ILE A 126 6.29 -7.22 13.77
N LYS A 127 6.87 -8.13 12.99
CA LYS A 127 8.26 -8.01 12.54
C LYS A 127 8.44 -8.51 11.10
N PRO A 128 9.42 -7.97 10.37
CA PRO A 128 9.81 -8.54 9.08
C PRO A 128 10.67 -9.81 9.28
N THR A 129 10.71 -10.67 8.26
CA THR A 129 11.47 -11.92 8.32
C THR A 129 12.98 -11.73 8.49
N TRP A 130 13.55 -10.61 7.96
CA TRP A 130 14.98 -10.30 8.03
C TRP A 130 15.46 -9.79 9.39
N GLU A 131 14.56 -9.46 10.32
CA GLU A 131 14.95 -9.14 11.69
C GLU A 131 15.01 -10.43 12.54
N GLU A 132 16.03 -10.55 13.37
CA GLU A 132 16.12 -11.63 14.33
C GLU A 132 15.16 -11.43 15.51
N LEU A 133 14.46 -12.51 15.90
CA LEU A 133 13.59 -12.47 17.08
C LEU A 133 14.43 -12.37 18.34
N LYS A 134 14.21 -11.33 19.13
CA LYS A 134 14.90 -11.13 20.40
C LYS A 134 14.48 -12.19 21.41
N GLU A 135 15.39 -12.54 22.34
CA GLU A 135 15.14 -13.54 23.39
C GLU A 135 13.92 -13.20 24.26
N GLU A 136 13.72 -11.89 24.54
CA GLU A 136 12.60 -11.36 25.33
C GLU A 136 11.23 -11.45 24.63
N ASP A 137 11.24 -11.72 23.35
CA ASP A 137 10.04 -11.71 22.48
C ASP A 137 9.56 -13.10 22.10
N LYS A 138 10.29 -14.17 22.48
CA LYS A 138 9.99 -15.56 22.09
C LYS A 138 8.61 -16.06 22.51
N ASP A 139 8.07 -15.52 23.60
CA ASP A 139 6.75 -15.91 24.13
C ASP A 139 5.63 -14.93 23.68
N LYS A 140 5.94 -13.99 22.80
CA LYS A 140 4.97 -13.03 22.31
C LYS A 140 4.11 -13.61 21.18
N PHE A 141 2.92 -13.03 21.00
CA PHE A 141 2.11 -13.31 19.82
C PHE A 141 2.79 -12.68 18.60
N LEU A 142 3.44 -13.54 17.81
CA LEU A 142 4.28 -13.09 16.70
C LEU A 142 3.52 -13.16 15.38
N ILE A 143 3.60 -12.07 14.62
CA ILE A 143 3.20 -11.96 13.20
C ILE A 143 4.43 -11.53 12.40
N GLU A 144 4.79 -12.29 11.39
CA GLU A 144 5.83 -11.94 10.44
C GLU A 144 5.20 -11.41 9.16
N ILE A 145 5.55 -10.17 8.80
CA ILE A 145 5.07 -9.52 7.58
C ILE A 145 6.26 -8.95 6.84
N ASP A 146 6.44 -9.39 5.62
CA ASP A 146 7.35 -8.75 4.69
C ASP A 146 6.53 -7.76 3.84
N PRO A 147 6.72 -6.46 4.07
CA PRO A 147 6.11 -5.46 3.22
C PRO A 147 6.72 -5.62 1.81
N GLY A 148 5.90 -6.06 0.88
CA GLY A 148 6.25 -6.11 -0.53
C GLY A 148 5.94 -4.78 -1.21
N VAL A 149 5.61 -4.86 -2.50
CA VAL A 149 5.05 -3.73 -3.28
C VAL A 149 3.61 -3.41 -2.84
N SER A 150 2.98 -4.30 -2.05
CA SER A 150 1.59 -4.18 -1.60
C SER A 150 1.48 -3.34 -0.33
N PHE A 151 0.40 -2.57 -0.20
CA PHE A 151 0.07 -1.83 1.01
C PHE A 151 -0.21 -2.79 2.19
N GLY A 152 0.03 -2.32 3.44
CA GLY A 152 -0.35 -3.07 4.64
C GLY A 152 0.83 -3.65 5.43
N THR A 153 1.78 -2.79 5.83
CA THR A 153 2.89 -3.18 6.73
C THR A 153 2.45 -3.43 8.18
N GLY A 154 1.22 -3.05 8.53
CA GLY A 154 0.71 -3.09 9.90
C GLY A 154 1.08 -1.91 10.78
N LYS A 155 2.03 -1.08 10.38
CA LYS A 155 2.51 0.06 11.19
C LYS A 155 1.52 1.21 11.21
N HIS A 156 0.72 1.34 10.16
CA HIS A 156 -0.28 2.40 10.02
C HIS A 156 -1.39 2.27 11.08
N GLU A 157 -1.88 3.39 11.58
CA GLU A 157 -2.90 3.49 12.63
C GLU A 157 -4.18 2.72 12.29
N THR A 158 -4.60 2.79 11.03
CA THR A 158 -5.82 2.11 10.54
C THR A 158 -5.74 0.59 10.66
N THR A 159 -4.57 0.01 10.34
CA THR A 159 -4.32 -1.43 10.48
C THR A 159 -4.32 -1.84 11.94
N GLN A 160 -3.68 -1.05 12.81
CA GLN A 160 -3.67 -1.30 14.25
C GLN A 160 -5.08 -1.26 14.84
N LEU A 161 -5.91 -0.30 14.42
CA LEU A 161 -7.32 -0.22 14.81
C LEU A 161 -8.11 -1.47 14.39
N CYS A 162 -7.96 -1.93 13.14
CA CYS A 162 -8.59 -3.16 12.66
C CYS A 162 -8.14 -4.40 13.45
N ILE A 163 -6.85 -4.55 13.72
CA ILE A 163 -6.30 -5.67 14.50
C ILE A 163 -6.91 -5.72 15.91
N ARG A 164 -7.01 -4.56 16.59
CA ARG A 164 -7.65 -4.50 17.91
C ARG A 164 -9.12 -4.91 17.87
N GLN A 165 -9.84 -4.54 16.82
CA GLN A 165 -11.25 -4.91 16.67
C GLN A 165 -11.43 -6.38 16.30
N LEU A 166 -10.59 -6.94 15.41
CA LEU A 166 -10.59 -8.38 15.16
C LEU A 166 -10.36 -9.15 16.46
N ARG A 167 -9.38 -8.78 17.25
CA ARG A 167 -9.08 -9.41 18.54
C ARG A 167 -10.24 -9.32 19.54
N LYS A 168 -11.00 -8.23 19.50
CA LYS A 168 -12.13 -8.00 20.42
C LYS A 168 -13.38 -8.79 20.04
N TYR A 169 -13.68 -8.91 18.76
CA TYR A 169 -14.97 -9.44 18.28
C TYR A 169 -14.88 -10.85 17.74
N MET A 170 -13.72 -11.30 17.28
CA MET A 170 -13.55 -12.62 16.67
C MET A 170 -13.56 -13.73 17.73
N LYS A 171 -14.08 -14.89 17.34
CA LYS A 171 -14.10 -16.13 18.11
C LYS A 171 -13.44 -17.25 17.30
N ASP A 172 -13.00 -18.28 18.01
CA ASP A 172 -12.39 -19.45 17.38
C ASP A 172 -13.31 -20.10 16.35
N GLY A 173 -12.73 -20.46 15.20
CA GLY A 173 -13.42 -21.17 14.13
C GLY A 173 -14.29 -20.30 13.24
N GLU A 174 -14.40 -18.99 13.49
CA GLU A 174 -15.17 -18.07 12.65
C GLU A 174 -14.56 -17.92 11.25
N LYS A 175 -15.42 -17.61 10.28
CA LYS A 175 -15.05 -17.33 8.89
C LYS A 175 -15.01 -15.82 8.65
N ILE A 176 -13.88 -15.35 8.12
CA ILE A 176 -13.60 -13.92 7.93
C ILE A 176 -13.52 -13.60 6.45
N LEU A 177 -14.06 -12.45 6.06
CA LEU A 177 -13.81 -11.83 4.75
C LEU A 177 -12.97 -10.56 4.92
N ASP A 178 -11.84 -10.51 4.24
CA ASP A 178 -10.91 -9.39 4.22
C ASP A 178 -11.01 -8.67 2.87
N VAL A 179 -11.59 -7.47 2.84
CA VAL A 179 -11.83 -6.69 1.61
C VAL A 179 -10.76 -5.62 1.46
N GLY A 180 -9.97 -5.70 0.40
CA GLY A 180 -8.72 -4.94 0.24
C GLY A 180 -7.62 -5.56 1.11
N CYS A 181 -7.32 -6.85 0.89
CA CYS A 181 -6.45 -7.61 1.79
C CYS A 181 -4.97 -7.18 1.73
N GLY A 182 -4.51 -6.57 0.64
CA GLY A 182 -3.14 -6.08 0.47
C GLY A 182 -2.07 -7.13 0.77
N SER A 183 -1.23 -6.88 1.76
CA SER A 183 -0.21 -7.82 2.25
C SER A 183 -0.77 -9.07 2.93
N GLY A 184 -2.08 -9.11 3.19
CA GLY A 184 -2.76 -10.17 3.94
C GLY A 184 -2.66 -10.04 5.45
N ILE A 185 -2.15 -8.94 5.99
CA ILE A 185 -1.91 -8.82 7.44
C ILE A 185 -3.15 -9.06 8.29
N LEU A 186 -4.32 -8.53 7.93
CA LEU A 186 -5.55 -8.73 8.69
C LEU A 186 -6.03 -10.18 8.61
N SER A 187 -5.92 -10.79 7.43
CA SER A 187 -6.16 -12.21 7.20
C SER A 187 -5.27 -13.10 8.06
N ILE A 188 -3.97 -12.82 8.09
CA ILE A 188 -2.97 -13.56 8.87
C ILE A 188 -3.22 -13.41 10.37
N VAL A 189 -3.48 -12.18 10.83
CA VAL A 189 -3.85 -11.94 12.23
C VAL A 189 -5.10 -12.72 12.60
N ALA A 190 -6.14 -12.72 11.76
CA ALA A 190 -7.36 -13.47 12.00
C ALA A 190 -7.10 -14.98 12.13
N LEU A 191 -6.34 -15.58 11.21
CA LEU A 191 -5.97 -17.00 11.27
C LEU A 191 -5.14 -17.33 12.52
N LYS A 192 -4.17 -16.53 12.87
CA LYS A 192 -3.36 -16.71 14.08
C LYS A 192 -4.18 -16.55 15.37
N LEU A 193 -5.23 -15.75 15.35
CA LEU A 193 -6.18 -15.60 16.46
C LEU A 193 -7.23 -16.73 16.52
N GLY A 194 -7.22 -17.68 15.59
CA GLY A 194 -8.08 -18.86 15.62
C GLY A 194 -9.24 -18.84 14.61
N ALA A 195 -9.24 -17.95 13.61
CA ALA A 195 -10.20 -18.03 12.51
C ALA A 195 -10.10 -19.39 11.82
N GLY A 196 -11.25 -19.99 11.48
CA GLY A 196 -11.29 -21.29 10.81
C GLY A 196 -10.94 -21.18 9.32
N GLU A 197 -11.37 -20.10 8.70
CA GLU A 197 -11.14 -19.83 7.27
C GLU A 197 -11.14 -18.32 7.02
N VAL A 198 -10.26 -17.87 6.12
CA VAL A 198 -10.26 -16.50 5.63
C VAL A 198 -10.46 -16.49 4.11
N VAL A 199 -11.29 -15.58 3.64
CA VAL A 199 -11.36 -15.22 2.23
C VAL A 199 -10.94 -13.76 2.09
N GLY A 200 -10.04 -13.46 1.14
CA GLY A 200 -9.61 -12.09 0.87
C GLY A 200 -9.93 -11.68 -0.56
N THR A 201 -10.11 -10.39 -0.78
CA THR A 201 -10.25 -9.80 -2.12
C THR A 201 -9.38 -8.56 -2.22
N ASP A 202 -8.79 -8.34 -3.39
CA ASP A 202 -8.06 -7.12 -3.70
C ASP A 202 -8.17 -6.83 -5.20
N ILE A 203 -8.07 -5.56 -5.60
CA ILE A 203 -8.06 -5.16 -7.01
C ILE A 203 -6.69 -5.36 -7.65
N ASP A 204 -5.62 -5.40 -6.86
CA ASP A 204 -4.25 -5.61 -7.31
C ASP A 204 -3.89 -7.10 -7.24
N GLU A 205 -3.53 -7.68 -8.39
CA GLU A 205 -3.13 -9.10 -8.45
C GLU A 205 -1.84 -9.40 -7.70
N ASN A 206 -0.95 -8.41 -7.51
CA ASN A 206 0.29 -8.58 -6.75
C ASN A 206 0.02 -8.91 -5.28
N CYS A 207 -1.11 -8.44 -4.75
CA CYS A 207 -1.54 -8.73 -3.38
C CYS A 207 -1.72 -10.23 -3.13
N MET A 208 -2.13 -11.00 -4.14
CA MET A 208 -2.32 -12.45 -4.00
C MET A 208 -1.01 -13.16 -3.68
N THR A 209 0.05 -12.82 -4.42
CA THR A 209 1.39 -13.39 -4.20
C THR A 209 1.90 -13.02 -2.81
N SER A 210 1.88 -11.72 -2.48
CA SER A 210 2.34 -11.21 -1.18
C SER A 210 1.61 -11.84 -0.01
N THR A 211 0.28 -11.99 -0.11
CA THR A 211 -0.53 -12.61 0.95
C THR A 211 -0.16 -14.07 1.18
N TYR A 212 0.00 -14.86 0.11
CA TYR A 212 0.39 -16.27 0.27
C TYR A 212 1.82 -16.45 0.78
N GLU A 213 2.76 -15.59 0.38
CA GLU A 213 4.11 -15.57 0.92
C GLU A 213 4.10 -15.24 2.42
N ASN A 214 3.36 -14.22 2.81
CA ASN A 214 3.20 -13.84 4.22
C ASN A 214 2.47 -14.91 5.04
N MET A 215 1.51 -15.66 4.48
CA MET A 215 0.94 -16.83 5.15
C MET A 215 1.99 -17.92 5.41
N GLU A 216 2.84 -18.18 4.41
CA GLU A 216 3.87 -19.21 4.50
C GLU A 216 4.90 -18.91 5.60
N VAL A 217 5.39 -17.66 5.68
CA VAL A 217 6.35 -17.26 6.73
C VAL A 217 5.74 -17.33 8.14
N ASN A 218 4.41 -17.17 8.25
CA ASN A 218 3.70 -17.35 9.52
C ASN A 218 3.36 -18.82 9.85
N GLY A 219 3.75 -19.77 9.00
CA GLY A 219 3.47 -21.20 9.20
C GLY A 219 1.99 -21.55 9.07
N LEU A 220 1.20 -20.75 8.34
CA LEU A 220 -0.22 -20.98 8.11
C LEU A 220 -0.44 -21.89 6.90
N ASP A 221 -1.44 -22.77 7.00
CA ASP A 221 -1.82 -23.62 5.87
C ASP A 221 -2.54 -22.79 4.80
N LYS A 222 -2.04 -22.86 3.56
CA LYS A 222 -2.66 -22.19 2.41
C LYS A 222 -4.13 -22.60 2.19
N ALA A 223 -4.53 -23.77 2.67
CA ALA A 223 -5.93 -24.21 2.61
C ALA A 223 -6.87 -23.41 3.52
N GLN A 224 -6.35 -22.67 4.51
CA GLN A 224 -7.14 -21.81 5.39
C GLN A 224 -7.45 -20.43 4.78
N GLY A 225 -6.77 -20.05 3.70
CA GLY A 225 -6.95 -18.77 3.01
C GLY A 225 -7.28 -18.97 1.54
N THR A 226 -8.28 -18.24 1.06
CA THR A 226 -8.62 -18.17 -0.37
C THR A 226 -8.68 -16.70 -0.79
N PHE A 227 -7.88 -16.31 -1.78
CA PHE A 227 -7.78 -14.92 -2.20
C PHE A 227 -8.14 -14.75 -3.67
N TYR A 228 -8.88 -13.70 -3.98
CA TYR A 228 -9.39 -13.39 -5.30
C TYR A 228 -9.02 -11.97 -5.72
N VAL A 229 -8.66 -11.83 -7.00
CA VAL A 229 -8.48 -10.51 -7.64
C VAL A 229 -9.84 -10.02 -8.12
N GLY A 230 -10.17 -8.77 -7.83
CA GLY A 230 -11.36 -8.11 -8.36
C GLY A 230 -12.00 -7.12 -7.39
N ASN A 231 -12.95 -6.35 -7.91
CA ASN A 231 -13.71 -5.37 -7.15
C ASN A 231 -15.02 -5.96 -6.64
N LEU A 232 -15.13 -6.15 -5.33
CA LEU A 232 -16.32 -6.74 -4.70
C LEU A 232 -17.58 -5.86 -4.88
N ILE A 233 -17.44 -4.57 -5.21
CA ILE A 233 -18.58 -3.64 -5.33
C ILE A 233 -19.43 -3.96 -6.56
N ASP A 234 -18.81 -4.22 -7.70
CA ASP A 234 -19.45 -4.29 -9.01
C ASP A 234 -19.22 -5.61 -9.78
N ASP A 235 -18.30 -6.48 -9.31
CA ASP A 235 -18.05 -7.78 -9.94
C ASP A 235 -19.01 -8.86 -9.38
N GLU A 236 -20.09 -9.13 -10.12
CA GLU A 236 -21.06 -10.17 -9.74
C GLU A 236 -20.46 -11.59 -9.73
N GLU A 237 -19.44 -11.88 -10.56
CA GLU A 237 -18.78 -13.18 -10.56
C GLU A 237 -17.94 -13.36 -9.29
N LEU A 238 -17.17 -12.34 -8.91
CA LEU A 238 -16.44 -12.33 -7.65
C LEU A 238 -17.40 -12.46 -6.46
N GLN A 239 -18.51 -11.71 -6.45
CA GLN A 239 -19.52 -11.79 -5.40
C GLN A 239 -20.08 -13.19 -5.24
N ARG A 240 -20.26 -13.94 -6.34
CA ARG A 240 -20.70 -15.34 -6.30
C ARG A 240 -19.61 -16.28 -5.77
N LYS A 241 -18.35 -16.07 -6.15
CA LYS A 241 -17.20 -16.85 -5.65
C LYS A 241 -16.97 -16.64 -4.15
N VAL A 242 -17.03 -15.40 -3.71
CA VAL A 242 -16.91 -15.02 -2.29
C VAL A 242 -18.06 -15.63 -1.46
N GLY A 243 -19.24 -15.74 -2.01
CA GLY A 243 -20.41 -16.36 -1.34
C GLY A 243 -21.30 -15.36 -0.61
N THR A 244 -22.40 -15.87 -0.06
CA THR A 244 -23.43 -15.08 0.63
C THR A 244 -23.74 -15.66 2.00
N GLU A 245 -24.00 -14.78 2.98
CA GLU A 245 -24.40 -15.10 4.36
C GLU A 245 -23.54 -16.17 5.04
N CYS A 246 -22.24 -16.17 4.74
CA CYS A 246 -21.31 -17.20 5.23
C CYS A 246 -20.21 -16.68 6.14
N TYR A 247 -20.05 -15.36 6.28
CA TYR A 247 -19.00 -14.76 7.10
C TYR A 247 -19.53 -14.30 8.45
N ASP A 248 -18.75 -14.54 9.48
CA ASP A 248 -19.02 -14.06 10.83
C ASP A 248 -18.53 -12.60 10.98
N ILE A 249 -17.38 -12.29 10.36
CA ILE A 249 -16.82 -10.95 10.33
C ILE A 249 -16.43 -10.61 8.88
N VAL A 250 -16.68 -9.37 8.49
CA VAL A 250 -16.08 -8.72 7.34
C VAL A 250 -15.17 -7.60 7.86
N VAL A 251 -13.92 -7.57 7.43
CA VAL A 251 -12.99 -6.49 7.72
C VAL A 251 -12.60 -5.79 6.42
N ALA A 252 -12.47 -4.45 6.45
CA ALA A 252 -12.03 -3.65 5.33
C ALA A 252 -11.19 -2.47 5.84
N ASN A 253 -9.91 -2.44 5.48
CA ASN A 253 -9.01 -1.33 5.78
C ASN A 253 -8.65 -0.62 4.47
N ILE A 254 -9.57 0.21 3.99
CA ILE A 254 -9.52 0.89 2.69
C ILE A 254 -10.06 2.31 2.81
N LEU A 255 -9.88 3.12 1.78
CA LEU A 255 -10.30 4.53 1.80
C LEU A 255 -11.81 4.71 2.01
N ALA A 256 -12.19 5.79 2.70
CA ALA A 256 -13.58 6.13 2.97
C ALA A 256 -14.45 6.17 1.71
N ASP A 257 -13.93 6.71 0.61
CA ASP A 257 -14.63 6.82 -0.68
C ASP A 257 -14.88 5.46 -1.35
N VAL A 258 -14.15 4.41 -0.94
CA VAL A 258 -14.40 3.02 -1.35
C VAL A 258 -15.33 2.31 -0.36
N ILE A 259 -15.24 2.61 0.94
CA ILE A 259 -16.13 2.03 1.97
C ILE A 259 -17.58 2.41 1.73
N ILE A 260 -17.84 3.66 1.34
CA ILE A 260 -19.20 4.16 1.11
C ILE A 260 -19.95 3.33 0.06
N PRO A 261 -19.46 3.13 -1.16
CA PRO A 261 -20.12 2.25 -2.14
C PRO A 261 -20.02 0.76 -1.80
N LEU A 262 -19.07 0.33 -0.98
CA LEU A 262 -18.95 -1.06 -0.51
C LEU A 262 -20.00 -1.41 0.54
N ALA A 263 -20.36 -0.49 1.43
CA ALA A 263 -21.25 -0.74 2.57
C ALA A 263 -22.56 -1.44 2.19
N PRO A 264 -23.28 -1.09 1.08
CA PRO A 264 -24.49 -1.79 0.65
C PRO A 264 -24.28 -3.26 0.23
N VAL A 265 -23.05 -3.65 -0.14
CA VAL A 265 -22.72 -5.01 -0.61
C VAL A 265 -22.45 -5.96 0.56
N ILE A 266 -21.96 -5.44 1.67
CA ILE A 266 -21.49 -6.22 2.82
C ILE A 266 -22.61 -7.03 3.53
N PRO A 267 -23.85 -6.54 3.73
CA PRO A 267 -24.89 -7.33 4.39
C PRO A 267 -25.15 -8.68 3.73
N ALA A 268 -25.05 -8.76 2.40
CA ALA A 268 -25.23 -10.01 1.68
C ALA A 268 -24.09 -11.03 1.93
N ARG A 269 -22.96 -10.63 2.45
CA ARG A 269 -21.81 -11.50 2.78
C ARG A 269 -21.91 -12.04 4.20
N LEU A 270 -22.37 -11.20 5.13
CA LEU A 270 -22.43 -11.51 6.55
C LEU A 270 -23.60 -12.42 6.92
N LYS A 271 -23.34 -13.33 7.84
CA LYS A 271 -24.37 -14.05 8.59
C LYS A 271 -25.26 -13.07 9.37
N LYS A 272 -26.37 -13.55 9.88
CA LYS A 272 -27.18 -12.76 10.83
C LYS A 272 -26.33 -12.40 12.05
N ASP A 273 -26.47 -11.18 12.55
CA ASP A 273 -25.69 -10.62 13.66
C ASP A 273 -24.17 -10.54 13.40
N GLY A 274 -23.72 -10.76 12.16
CA GLY A 274 -22.32 -10.67 11.76
C GLY A 274 -21.75 -9.26 11.90
N ILE A 275 -20.44 -9.17 12.04
CA ILE A 275 -19.72 -7.92 12.38
C ILE A 275 -19.05 -7.36 11.11
N PHE A 276 -19.18 -6.07 10.90
CA PHE A 276 -18.42 -5.30 9.93
C PHE A 276 -17.44 -4.39 10.66
N ILE A 277 -16.12 -4.58 10.40
CA ILE A 277 -15.03 -3.79 10.95
C ILE A 277 -14.42 -3.01 9.78
N THR A 278 -14.38 -1.70 9.86
CA THR A 278 -13.78 -0.89 8.80
C THR A 278 -12.91 0.23 9.34
N SER A 279 -11.81 0.53 8.64
CA SER A 279 -10.88 1.63 8.91
C SER A 279 -10.28 2.14 7.59
N GLY A 280 -9.33 3.07 7.64
CA GLY A 280 -8.88 3.83 6.47
C GLY A 280 -9.74 5.08 6.26
N ILE A 281 -10.41 5.50 7.32
CA ILE A 281 -11.34 6.62 7.33
C ILE A 281 -10.65 7.79 8.04
N ILE A 282 -10.46 8.90 7.32
CA ILE A 282 -10.01 10.14 7.94
C ILE A 282 -11.17 10.79 8.71
N ASP A 283 -10.90 11.48 9.81
CA ASP A 283 -11.89 11.97 10.77
C ASP A 283 -13.00 12.83 10.12
N PHE A 284 -12.67 13.70 9.17
CA PHE A 284 -13.67 14.54 8.49
C PHE A 284 -14.63 13.76 7.56
N LYS A 285 -14.33 12.49 7.24
CA LYS A 285 -15.21 11.56 6.48
C LYS A 285 -16.05 10.65 7.38
N GLU A 286 -15.83 10.67 8.69
CA GLU A 286 -16.47 9.77 9.65
C GLU A 286 -17.99 9.72 9.52
N GLU A 287 -18.65 10.89 9.51
CA GLU A 287 -20.11 10.97 9.49
C GLU A 287 -20.70 10.46 8.17
N GLU A 288 -20.02 10.70 7.04
CA GLU A 288 -20.44 10.19 5.74
C GLU A 288 -20.41 8.67 5.68
N VAL A 289 -19.31 8.08 6.18
CA VAL A 289 -19.16 6.62 6.26
C VAL A 289 -20.16 6.01 7.24
N LYS A 290 -20.38 6.60 8.42
CA LYS A 290 -21.40 6.15 9.38
C LYS A 290 -22.79 6.10 8.77
N GLN A 291 -23.17 7.15 8.03
CA GLN A 291 -24.46 7.20 7.34
C GLN A 291 -24.60 6.08 6.31
N ALA A 292 -23.56 5.85 5.50
CA ALA A 292 -23.57 4.76 4.52
C ALA A 292 -23.74 3.38 5.18
N ILE A 293 -23.01 3.10 6.26
CA ILE A 293 -23.07 1.86 7.03
C ILE A 293 -24.49 1.68 7.63
N GLN A 294 -25.06 2.73 8.24
CA GLN A 294 -26.41 2.67 8.83
C GLN A 294 -27.49 2.46 7.76
N GLN A 295 -27.38 3.13 6.61
CA GLN A 295 -28.29 2.97 5.47
C GLN A 295 -28.22 1.56 4.87
N ALA A 296 -27.04 0.93 4.92
CA ALA A 296 -26.86 -0.46 4.52
C ALA A 296 -27.45 -1.49 5.50
N GLY A 297 -28.04 -1.06 6.62
CA GLY A 297 -28.74 -1.95 7.56
C GLY A 297 -27.90 -2.43 8.75
N PHE A 298 -26.89 -1.67 9.12
CA PHE A 298 -26.07 -1.95 10.30
C PHE A 298 -26.42 -1.08 11.50
N ASP A 299 -26.17 -1.62 12.70
CA ASP A 299 -26.09 -0.87 13.93
C ASP A 299 -24.63 -0.65 14.30
N ILE A 300 -24.20 0.61 14.43
CA ILE A 300 -22.84 0.95 14.84
C ILE A 300 -22.68 0.58 16.33
N LEU A 301 -21.71 -0.27 16.61
CA LEU A 301 -21.40 -0.73 17.97
C LEU A 301 -20.43 0.25 18.66
N GLU A 302 -19.39 0.66 17.94
CA GLU A 302 -18.37 1.58 18.42
C GLU A 302 -17.62 2.27 17.31
N THR A 303 -17.01 3.39 17.65
CA THR A 303 -16.08 4.15 16.81
C THR A 303 -14.81 4.36 17.61
N ASN A 304 -13.66 4.04 17.04
CA ASN A 304 -12.36 4.15 17.69
C ASN A 304 -11.46 5.06 16.87
N TYR A 305 -10.54 5.75 17.55
CA TYR A 305 -9.69 6.76 16.94
C TYR A 305 -8.22 6.48 17.27
N GLN A 306 -7.34 6.75 16.32
CA GLN A 306 -5.90 6.80 16.54
C GLN A 306 -5.32 7.88 15.61
N GLY A 307 -4.80 8.99 16.19
CA GLY A 307 -4.50 10.19 15.43
C GLY A 307 -5.74 10.75 14.76
N GLU A 308 -5.67 11.03 13.49
CA GLU A 308 -6.77 11.48 12.63
C GLU A 308 -7.56 10.32 11.97
N TRP A 309 -7.19 9.07 12.26
CA TRP A 309 -7.81 7.89 11.68
C TRP A 309 -8.92 7.33 12.54
N VAL A 310 -9.95 6.88 11.86
CA VAL A 310 -11.19 6.33 12.46
C VAL A 310 -11.38 4.88 12.06
N ASN A 311 -11.81 4.09 13.04
CA ASN A 311 -12.36 2.75 12.81
C ASN A 311 -13.83 2.73 13.24
N ILE A 312 -14.66 2.10 12.46
CA ILE A 312 -16.08 1.89 12.75
C ILE A 312 -16.33 0.38 12.80
N THR A 313 -16.87 -0.08 13.91
CA THR A 313 -17.33 -1.46 14.07
C THR A 313 -18.84 -1.47 14.17
N ALA A 314 -19.49 -2.25 13.32
CA ALA A 314 -20.95 -2.31 13.22
C ALA A 314 -21.46 -3.76 13.13
N ARG A 315 -22.73 -3.98 13.49
CA ARG A 315 -23.40 -5.28 13.45
C ARG A 315 -24.54 -5.26 12.45
N LYS A 316 -24.62 -6.30 11.62
CA LYS A 316 -25.77 -6.54 10.73
C LYS A 316 -27.04 -6.74 11.54
N LYS A 317 -28.13 -6.03 11.18
CA LYS A 317 -29.48 -6.15 11.78
C LYS A 317 -30.15 -7.48 11.48
#